data_4a81f8b2b7622bb019590703d28524c3
#
_entry.id   4a81f8b2b7622bb019590703d28524c3
#
_cell.length_a   1.000
_cell.length_b   1.000
_cell.length_c   1.000
_cell.angle_alpha   90.00
_cell.angle_beta   90.00
_cell.angle_gamma   90.00
#
_symmetry.space_group_name_H-M   'P 1'
#
loop_
_entity.id
_entity.type
_entity.pdbx_description
1 polymer ?
#
loop_
_entity_poly.entity_id
_entity_poly.type
_entity_poly.pdbx_seq_one_letter_code
_entity_poly.pdbx_strand_id
1 'polypeptide(L)' 'MKLYKIIETDGSVIRIFSYKEEAEKFLSLDRTLKIQTIKVFKQKLKDNRFIKAYTVLGDSIL' A
#
# COMPACT_ATOMS: atom_id res chain seq x y z
N MET A 1 -10.18 -0.41 -5.00
CA MET A 1 -8.90 0.16 -5.50
C MET A 1 -7.74 -0.42 -4.70
N LYS A 2 -6.68 -0.80 -5.40
CA LYS A 2 -5.46 -1.29 -4.74
C LYS A 2 -4.41 -0.20 -4.75
N LEU A 3 -3.65 -0.11 -3.67
CA LEU A 3 -2.49 0.74 -3.54
C LEU A 3 -1.28 -0.10 -3.12
N TYR A 4 -0.11 0.39 -3.44
CA TYR A 4 1.14 -0.32 -3.18
C TYR A 4 2.03 0.59 -2.34
N LYS A 5 2.15 0.25 -1.06
CA LYS A 5 2.99 1.00 -0.12
C LYS A 5 4.41 0.46 -0.16
N ILE A 6 5.37 1.35 -0.28
CA ILE A 6 6.77 1.00 -0.12
C ILE A 6 7.14 1.25 1.34
N ILE A 7 7.60 0.21 2.01
CA ILE A 7 7.95 0.29 3.43
C ILE A 7 9.40 -0.13 3.65
N GLU A 8 10.00 0.43 4.68
CA GLU A 8 11.31 0.02 5.18
C GLU A 8 11.20 -1.17 6.13
N THR A 9 12.34 -1.72 6.53
CA THR A 9 12.41 -2.87 7.44
C THR A 9 11.77 -2.60 8.80
N ASP A 10 11.73 -1.33 9.22
CA ASP A 10 11.09 -0.92 10.47
C ASP A 10 9.59 -0.64 10.33
N GLY A 11 9.03 -0.82 9.12
CA GLY A 11 7.63 -0.57 8.85
C GLY A 11 7.30 0.86 8.43
N SER A 12 8.28 1.77 8.38
CA SER A 12 8.06 3.15 7.95
C SER A 12 7.63 3.20 6.49
N VAL A 13 6.60 3.99 6.18
CA VAL A 13 6.13 4.17 4.81
C VAL A 13 6.97 5.24 4.13
N ILE A 14 7.61 4.89 3.00
CA ILE A 14 8.40 5.84 2.19
C ILE A 14 7.53 6.46 1.11
N ARG A 15 6.74 5.63 0.41
CA ARG A 15 5.96 6.09 -0.72
C ARG A 15 4.80 5.15 -1.01
N ILE A 16 3.76 5.68 -1.66
CA ILE A 16 2.59 4.92 -2.07
C ILE A 16 2.40 5.10 -3.58
N PHE A 17 2.21 3.99 -4.29
CA PHE A 17 1.94 3.99 -5.73
C PHE A 17 0.56 3.40 -6.02
N SER A 18 -0.05 3.90 -7.11
CA SER A 18 -1.32 3.34 -7.62
C SER A 18 -1.09 2.18 -8.57
N TYR A 19 0.10 2.06 -9.15
CA TYR A 19 0.43 1.02 -10.14
C TYR A 19 1.55 0.14 -9.63
N LYS A 20 1.36 -1.17 -9.77
CA LYS A 20 2.33 -2.16 -9.31
C LYS A 20 3.69 -2.01 -10.03
N GLU A 21 3.67 -1.74 -11.33
CA GLU A 21 4.90 -1.59 -12.12
C GLU A 21 5.77 -0.45 -11.60
N GLU A 22 5.15 0.66 -11.22
CA GLU A 22 5.88 1.81 -10.67
C GLU A 22 6.49 1.48 -9.32
N ALA A 23 5.74 0.77 -8.47
CA ALA A 23 6.22 0.32 -7.17
C ALA A 23 7.41 -0.63 -7.33
N GLU A 24 7.33 -1.57 -8.26
CA GLU A 24 8.41 -2.51 -8.54
C GLU A 24 9.66 -1.82 -9.04
N LYS A 25 9.52 -0.83 -9.92
CA LYS A 25 10.66 -0.03 -10.39
C LYS A 25 11.34 0.71 -9.24
N PHE A 26 10.56 1.29 -8.35
CA PHE A 26 11.10 1.98 -7.17
C PHE A 26 11.84 0.99 -6.27
N LEU A 27 11.24 -0.18 -6.06
CA LEU A 27 11.80 -1.21 -5.20
C LEU A 27 13.13 -1.76 -5.74
N SER A 28 13.31 -1.77 -7.06
CA SER A 28 14.55 -2.24 -7.69
C SER A 28 15.76 -1.37 -7.35
N LEU A 29 15.54 -0.14 -6.88
CA LEU A 29 16.61 0.77 -6.47
C LEU A 29 17.16 0.44 -5.08
N ASP A 30 16.40 -0.25 -4.25
CA ASP A 30 16.80 -0.62 -2.89
C ASP A 30 16.14 -1.93 -2.49
N ARG A 31 16.94 -3.00 -2.37
CA ARG A 31 16.44 -4.34 -2.05
C ARG A 31 16.03 -4.53 -0.61
N THR A 32 16.30 -3.56 0.27
CA THR A 32 15.86 -3.62 1.67
C THR A 32 14.40 -3.22 1.83
N LEU A 33 13.80 -2.64 0.80
CA LEU A 33 12.42 -2.18 0.83
C LEU A 33 11.45 -3.33 0.52
N LYS A 34 10.22 -3.15 0.96
CA LYS A 34 9.11 -4.10 0.70
C LYS A 34 7.94 -3.36 0.09
N ILE A 35 7.13 -4.08 -0.70
CA ILE A 35 5.82 -3.61 -1.13
C ILE A 35 4.77 -4.23 -0.22
N GLN A 36 3.91 -3.39 0.35
CA GLN A 36 2.70 -3.85 1.03
C GLN A 36 1.50 -3.47 0.18
N THR A 37 0.77 -4.48 -0.31
CA THR A 37 -0.42 -4.26 -1.11
C THR A 37 -1.61 -4.05 -0.20
N ILE A 38 -2.36 -2.97 -0.41
CA ILE A 38 -3.56 -2.67 0.35
C ILE A 38 -4.76 -2.49 -0.59
N LYS A 39 -5.92 -2.93 -0.14
CA LYS A 39 -7.19 -2.67 -0.82
C LYS A 39 -7.90 -1.54 -0.10
N VAL A 40 -8.21 -0.48 -0.82
CA VAL A 40 -8.89 0.69 -0.28
C VAL A 40 -10.35 0.66 -0.72
N PHE A 41 -11.25 0.89 0.23
CA PHE A 41 -12.68 0.95 -0.03
C PHE A 41 -13.32 1.99 0.87
N LYS A 42 -14.58 2.36 0.54
CA LYS A 42 -15.39 3.24 1.38
C LYS A 42 -16.34 2.41 2.20
N GLN A 43 -16.47 2.73 3.48
CA GLN A 43 -17.42 2.10 4.38
C GLN A 43 -18.42 3.13 4.87
N LYS A 44 -19.74 2.82 4.74
CA LYS A 44 -20.80 3.68 5.21
C LYS A 44 -20.97 3.52 6.72
N LEU A 45 -21.02 4.64 7.42
CA LEU A 45 -21.32 4.68 8.84
C LEU A 45 -22.82 4.86 9.09
N LYS A 46 -23.28 4.59 10.33
CA LYS A 46 -24.70 4.66 10.71
C LYS A 46 -25.32 6.03 10.51
N ASP A 47 -24.53 7.09 10.57
CA ASP A 47 -25.00 8.49 10.43
C ASP A 47 -24.85 9.02 9.01
N ASN A 48 -24.83 8.15 8.00
CA ASN A 48 -24.67 8.45 6.57
C ASN A 48 -23.31 9.04 6.18
N ARG A 49 -22.33 8.98 7.06
CA ARG A 49 -20.96 9.33 6.69
C ARG A 49 -20.24 8.15 6.05
N PHE A 50 -19.19 8.44 5.30
CA PHE A 50 -18.33 7.44 4.73
C PHE A 50 -16.91 7.61 5.24
N ILE A 51 -16.26 6.51 5.55
CA ILE A 51 -14.84 6.49 5.86
C ILE A 51 -14.10 5.65 4.82
N LYS A 52 -12.85 6.00 4.57
CA LYS A 52 -11.98 5.11 3.81
C LYS A 52 -11.46 4.04 4.74
N ALA A 53 -11.59 2.80 4.31
CA ALA A 53 -11.01 1.66 5.00
C ALA A 53 -10.05 0.94 4.07
N TYR A 54 -9.15 0.15 4.63
CA TYR A 54 -8.22 -0.63 3.82
C TYR A 54 -7.96 -1.98 4.48
N THR A 55 -7.59 -2.93 3.63
CA THR A 55 -7.17 -4.27 4.05
C THR A 55 -5.80 -4.52 3.47
N VAL A 56 -4.89 -5.00 4.30
CA VAL A 56 -3.57 -5.42 3.84
C VAL A 56 -3.73 -6.77 3.13
N LEU A 57 -3.31 -6.84 1.85
CA LEU A 57 -3.39 -8.04 1.04
C LEU A 57 -2.13 -8.89 1.10
N GLY A 58 -0.99 -8.27 1.40
CA GLY A 58 0.28 -8.98 1.51
C GLY A 58 1.49 -8.10 1.27
N ASP A 59 2.66 -8.67 1.53
CA ASP A 59 3.95 -8.03 1.32
C ASP A 59 4.69 -8.71 0.18
N SER A 60 5.48 -7.94 -0.58
CA SER A 60 6.43 -8.45 -1.57
C SER A 60 7.81 -7.90 -1.27
N ILE A 61 8.83 -8.72 -1.54
CA ILE A 61 10.24 -8.32 -1.43
C ILE A 61 10.90 -8.62 -2.77
N LEU A 62 11.57 -7.63 -3.34
CA LEU A 62 12.38 -7.84 -4.54
C LEU A 62 13.74 -8.41 -4.20
#